data_42ca6f983700afa22b4cc59792fa7b65
#
_entry.id   42ca6f983700afa22b4cc59792fa7b65
#
_cell.length_a   1.000
_cell.length_b   1.000
_cell.length_c   1.000
_cell.angle_alpha   90.00
_cell.angle_beta   90.00
_cell.angle_gamma   90.00
#
_symmetry.space_group_name_H-M   'P 1'
#
loop_
_entity.id
_entity.type
_entity.pdbx_description
1 polymer ?
#
loop_
_entity_poly.entity_id
_entity_poly.type
_entity_poly.pdbx_seq_one_letter_code
_entity_poly.pdbx_strand_id
1 'polypeptide(L)'
;NVPYLLVIYYDEIEGANREHDLLSLGAFIEHIILYLTEAGLGTLWIANTNIVKEEVSEITGVNLETISTIGIGVKDQDPKMRPRKDIEEIIL
;
A
#
# COMPACT_ATOMS: atom_id res chain seq x y z
N ASN A 1 5.40 -19.20 8.95
CA ASN A 1 4.56 -18.08 8.50
C ASN A 1 5.10 -17.49 7.21
N VAL A 2 4.43 -17.78 6.12
CA VAL A 2 4.76 -17.18 4.84
C VAL A 2 3.87 -15.95 4.67
N PRO A 3 4.45 -14.75 4.63
CA PRO A 3 3.65 -13.55 4.43
C PRO A 3 3.09 -13.53 3.00
N TYR A 4 1.93 -12.92 2.86
CA TYR A 4 1.37 -12.63 1.55
C TYR A 4 1.81 -11.27 1.10
N LEU A 5 1.97 -11.11 -0.20
CA LEU A 5 2.27 -9.82 -0.81
C LEU A 5 1.12 -9.44 -1.73
N LEU A 6 0.55 -8.28 -1.48
CA LEU A 6 -0.45 -7.71 -2.36
C LEU A 6 0.22 -6.64 -3.21
N VAL A 7 0.30 -6.88 -4.51
CA VAL A 7 0.96 -5.96 -5.42
C VAL A 7 -0.08 -5.11 -6.13
N ILE A 8 0.10 -3.80 -6.06
CA ILE A 8 -0.81 -2.85 -6.68
C ILE A 8 -0.21 -2.37 -7.99
N TYR A 9 -0.92 -2.61 -9.08
CA TYR A 9 -0.52 -2.21 -10.42
C TYR A 9 -1.32 -1.03 -10.90
N TYR A 10 -0.75 -0.29 -11.83
CA TYR A 10 -1.43 0.82 -12.50
C TYR A 10 -1.45 0.55 -14.00
N ASP A 11 -2.65 0.62 -14.57
CA ASP A 11 -2.86 0.49 -16.01
C ASP A 11 -3.40 1.83 -16.51
N GLU A 12 -2.55 2.61 -17.17
CA GLU A 12 -2.92 3.93 -17.65
C GLU A 12 -3.90 3.83 -18.81
N ILE A 13 -5.07 4.43 -18.63
CA ILE A 13 -6.11 4.47 -19.64
C ILE A 13 -6.05 5.81 -20.35
N GLU A 14 -6.27 5.83 -21.67
CA GLU A 14 -6.30 7.05 -22.44
C GLU A 14 -7.34 8.03 -21.88
N GLY A 15 -6.92 9.26 -21.67
CA GLY A 15 -7.78 10.30 -21.10
C GLY A 15 -7.81 10.34 -19.58
N ALA A 16 -7.15 9.39 -18.92
CA ALA A 16 -7.09 9.37 -17.45
C ALA A 16 -6.10 10.43 -16.94
N ASN A 17 -6.36 10.90 -15.73
CA ASN A 17 -5.46 11.81 -15.03
C ASN A 17 -4.63 11.01 -14.04
N ARG A 18 -3.33 10.85 -14.35
CA ARG A 18 -2.44 10.04 -13.53
C ARG A 18 -2.37 10.48 -12.06
N GLU A 19 -2.30 11.79 -11.83
CA GLU A 19 -2.22 12.28 -10.45
C GLU A 19 -3.47 11.92 -9.64
N HIS A 20 -4.63 12.10 -10.24
CA HIS A 20 -5.89 11.74 -9.59
C HIS A 20 -5.98 10.23 -9.36
N ASP A 21 -5.54 9.45 -10.33
CA ASP A 21 -5.56 7.99 -10.22
C ASP A 21 -4.65 7.52 -9.09
N LEU A 22 -3.45 8.10 -8.98
CA LEU A 22 -2.53 7.73 -7.91
C LEU A 22 -3.07 8.10 -6.53
N LEU A 23 -3.74 9.26 -6.42
CA LEU A 23 -4.37 9.64 -5.16
C LEU A 23 -5.48 8.67 -4.79
N SER A 24 -6.27 8.24 -5.77
CA SER A 24 -7.33 7.26 -5.56
C SER A 24 -6.76 5.91 -5.13
N LEU A 25 -5.66 5.48 -5.76
CA LEU A 25 -4.99 4.23 -5.38
C LEU A 25 -4.44 4.30 -3.97
N GLY A 26 -3.88 5.46 -3.58
CA GLY A 26 -3.42 5.65 -2.21
C GLY A 26 -4.53 5.49 -1.20
N ALA A 27 -5.68 6.09 -1.47
CA ALA A 27 -6.86 5.94 -0.61
C ALA A 27 -7.34 4.49 -0.55
N PHE A 28 -7.34 3.81 -1.68
CA PHE A 28 -7.70 2.40 -1.77
C PHE A 28 -6.78 1.53 -0.92
N ILE A 29 -5.47 1.77 -1.01
CA ILE A 29 -4.48 1.03 -0.22
C ILE A 29 -4.72 1.23 1.27
N GLU A 30 -4.98 2.45 1.71
CA GLU A 30 -5.24 2.73 3.12
C GLU A 30 -6.50 2.01 3.61
N HIS A 31 -7.54 1.96 2.78
CA HIS A 31 -8.76 1.22 3.14
C HIS A 31 -8.48 -0.27 3.30
N ILE A 32 -7.64 -0.84 2.43
CA ILE A 32 -7.25 -2.25 2.55
C ILE A 32 -6.50 -2.47 3.87
N ILE A 33 -5.56 -1.59 4.19
CA ILE A 33 -4.77 -1.70 5.41
C ILE A 33 -5.67 -1.63 6.65
N LEU A 34 -6.62 -0.70 6.66
CA LEU A 34 -7.55 -0.58 7.77
C LEU A 34 -8.43 -1.82 7.90
N TYR A 35 -8.91 -2.34 6.79
CA TYR A 35 -9.71 -3.57 6.80
C TYR A 35 -8.92 -4.76 7.36
N LEU A 36 -7.69 -4.92 6.91
CA LEU A 36 -6.84 -6.03 7.36
C LEU A 36 -6.47 -5.87 8.84
N THR A 37 -6.25 -4.65 9.29
CA THR A 37 -5.99 -4.36 10.71
C THR A 37 -7.19 -4.73 11.56
N GLU A 38 -8.37 -4.39 11.10
CA GLU A 38 -9.63 -4.78 11.77
C GLU A 38 -9.76 -6.30 11.87
N ALA A 39 -9.30 -7.00 10.84
CA ALA A 39 -9.31 -8.46 10.81
C ALA A 39 -8.22 -9.09 11.69
N GLY A 40 -7.38 -8.30 12.33
CA GLY A 40 -6.33 -8.79 13.21
C GLY A 40 -5.03 -9.14 12.53
N LEU A 41 -4.85 -8.75 11.28
CA LEU A 41 -3.65 -9.04 10.53
C LEU A 41 -2.65 -7.88 10.60
N GLY A 42 -1.37 -8.21 10.50
CA GLY A 42 -0.31 -7.21 10.39
C GLY A 42 -0.08 -6.84 8.94
N THR A 43 0.17 -5.57 8.69
CA THR A 43 0.43 -5.07 7.34
C THR A 43 1.65 -4.17 7.33
N LEU A 44 2.32 -4.13 6.19
CA LEU A 44 3.41 -3.20 5.94
C LEU A 44 3.25 -2.64 4.54
N TRP A 45 3.11 -1.34 4.44
CA TRP A 45 3.03 -0.67 3.14
C TRP A 45 4.45 -0.38 2.66
N ILE A 46 4.85 -1.05 1.58
CA ILE A 46 6.15 -0.88 0.97
C ILE A 46 6.00 0.04 -0.23
N ALA A 47 6.34 1.30 -0.05
CA ALA A 47 6.16 2.31 -1.08
C ALA A 47 7.18 2.21 -2.21
N ASN A 48 8.40 1.77 -1.90
CA ASN A 48 9.48 1.71 -2.87
C ASN A 48 9.63 0.30 -3.43
N THR A 49 8.84 -0.02 -4.44
CA THR A 49 8.88 -1.31 -5.11
C THR A 49 9.70 -1.28 -6.40
N ASN A 50 10.29 -0.14 -6.74
CA ASN A 50 11.06 0.00 -7.98
C ASN A 50 12.26 -0.94 -8.05
N ILE A 51 12.83 -1.29 -6.90
CA ILE A 51 13.99 -2.17 -6.80
C ILE A 51 13.67 -3.59 -7.25
N VAL A 52 12.43 -4.03 -7.04
CA VAL A 52 12.01 -5.41 -7.32
C VAL A 52 10.97 -5.51 -8.43
N LYS A 53 10.76 -4.43 -9.17
CA LYS A 53 9.72 -4.36 -10.20
C LYS A 53 9.83 -5.48 -11.23
N GLU A 54 11.04 -5.70 -11.74
CA GLU A 54 11.26 -6.72 -12.76
C GLU A 54 11.04 -8.12 -12.20
N GLU A 55 11.53 -8.37 -10.99
CA GLU A 55 11.35 -9.65 -10.32
C GLU A 55 9.89 -9.95 -10.04
N VAL A 56 9.15 -8.94 -9.60
CA VAL A 56 7.71 -9.07 -9.35
C VAL A 56 6.98 -9.40 -10.64
N SER A 57 7.34 -8.74 -11.75
CA SER A 57 6.73 -9.01 -13.05
C SER A 57 7.02 -10.42 -13.53
N GLU A 58 8.22 -10.94 -13.29
CA GLU A 58 8.56 -12.32 -13.65
C GLU A 58 7.73 -13.33 -12.85
N ILE A 59 7.56 -13.08 -11.55
CA ILE A 59 6.83 -14.00 -10.68
C ILE A 59 5.33 -13.99 -10.96
N THR A 60 4.76 -12.81 -11.16
CA THR A 60 3.31 -12.66 -11.33
C THR A 60 2.85 -12.84 -12.77
N GLY A 61 3.76 -12.66 -13.72
CA GLY A 61 3.40 -12.67 -15.14
C GLY A 61 2.67 -11.42 -15.60
N VAL A 62 2.58 -10.42 -14.75
CA VAL A 62 1.89 -9.17 -15.06
C VAL A 62 2.90 -8.11 -15.44
N ASN A 63 2.73 -7.50 -16.60
CA ASN A 63 3.66 -6.49 -17.13
C ASN A 63 3.02 -5.10 -17.10
N LEU A 64 2.61 -4.68 -15.90
CA LEU A 64 2.08 -3.34 -15.67
C LEU A 64 2.98 -2.58 -14.71
N GLU A 65 2.78 -1.29 -14.61
CA GLU A 65 3.54 -0.47 -13.67
C GLU A 65 3.18 -0.85 -12.24
N THR A 66 4.18 -1.21 -11.44
CA THR A 66 3.99 -1.51 -10.03
C THR A 66 4.01 -0.21 -9.24
N ILE A 67 2.92 0.06 -8.52
CA ILE A 67 2.80 1.29 -7.72
C ILE A 67 3.27 1.06 -6.29
N SER A 68 2.79 0.01 -5.67
CA SER A 68 3.12 -0.30 -4.27
C SER A 68 2.90 -1.77 -3.99
N THR A 69 3.46 -2.21 -2.88
CA THR A 69 3.26 -3.57 -2.38
C THR A 69 2.89 -3.48 -0.91
N ILE A 70 1.94 -4.31 -0.51
CA ILE A 70 1.54 -4.44 0.89
C ILE A 70 1.93 -5.82 1.37
N GLY A 71 2.78 -5.89 2.40
CA GLY A 71 3.07 -7.13 3.08
C GLY A 71 1.98 -7.43 4.08
N ILE A 72 1.46 -8.65 4.08
CA ILE A 72 0.38 -9.08 4.96
C ILE A 72 0.83 -10.33 5.69
N GLY A 73 0.67 -10.34 7.00
CA GLY A 73 1.06 -11.49 7.80
C GLY A 73 0.42 -11.49 9.17
N VAL A 74 0.87 -12.42 10.01
CA VAL A 74 0.40 -12.48 11.38
C VAL A 74 1.01 -11.30 12.15
N LYS A 75 0.18 -10.62 12.90
CA LYS A 75 0.63 -9.47 13.70
C LYS A 75 1.61 -9.94 14.77
N ASP A 76 2.81 -9.38 14.74
CA ASP A 76 3.90 -9.74 15.63
C ASP A 76 4.22 -8.63 16.63
N GLN A 77 3.78 -7.41 16.35
CA GLN A 77 4.04 -6.26 17.20
C GLN A 77 2.76 -5.48 17.43
N ASP A 78 2.69 -4.87 18.59
CA ASP A 78 1.59 -3.97 18.91
C ASP A 78 2.17 -2.70 19.52
N PRO A 79 2.89 -1.91 18.70
CA PRO A 79 3.56 -0.72 19.20
C PRO A 79 2.56 0.33 19.66
N LYS A 80 2.97 1.11 20.65
CA LYS A 80 2.17 2.24 21.09
C LYS A 80 2.09 3.29 20.01
N MET A 81 0.94 3.92 19.93
CA MET A 81 0.77 5.03 19.00
C MET A 81 1.73 6.16 19.35
N ARG A 82 2.41 6.66 18.34
CA ARG A 82 3.29 7.82 18.51
C ARG A 82 2.46 9.05 18.82
N PRO A 83 3.00 9.99 19.61
CA PRO A 83 2.31 11.25 19.83
C PRO A 83 1.97 11.96 18.51
N ARG A 84 0.81 12.55 18.47
CA ARG A 84 0.36 13.33 17.32
C ARG A 84 0.11 14.76 17.75
N LYS A 85 0.30 15.69 16.84
CA LYS A 85 -0.07 17.08 17.09
C LYS A 85 -1.58 17.17 17.25
N ASP A 86 -2.03 18.04 18.12
CA ASP A 86 -3.45 18.34 18.23
C ASP A 86 -3.93 18.92 16.90
N ILE A 87 -5.17 18.61 16.56
CA ILE A 87 -5.71 19.07 15.28
C ILE A 87 -5.68 20.60 15.16
N GLU A 88 -5.78 21.29 16.28
CA GLU A 88 -5.72 22.77 16.33
C GLU A 88 -4.35 23.29 15.89
N GLU A 89 -3.29 22.52 16.06
CA GLU A 89 -1.95 22.92 15.67
C GLU A 89 -1.70 22.81 14.16
N ILE A 90 -2.51 22.03 13.47
CA ILE A 90 -2.33 21.75 12.04
C ILE A 90 -3.39 22.38 11.15
N ILE A 91 -4.49 22.86 11.72
CA ILE A 91 -5.53 23.57 10.98
C ILE A 91 -5.11 25.03 10.84
N LEU A 92 -5.19 25.55 9.62
CA LEU A 92 -4.88 26.95 9.32
C LEU A 92 -6.05 27.86 9.60
#